data_72b60dde23166200bdb8dcbb7bd42f1b
#
_entry.id   72b60dde23166200bdb8dcbb7bd42f1b
#
_cell.length_a   1.000
_cell.length_b   1.000
_cell.length_c   1.000
_cell.angle_alpha   90.00
_cell.angle_beta   90.00
_cell.angle_gamma   90.00
#
_symmetry.space_group_name_H-M   'P 1'
#
loop_
_entity.id
_entity.type
_entity.pdbx_description
1 polymer ?
#
loop_
_entity_poly.entity_id
_entity_poly.type
_entity_poly.pdbx_seq_one_letter_code
_entity_poly.pdbx_strand_id
1 'polypeptide(L)'
;QVEDDGLLDLDMLQTGHGGVPSLAPTMQMVQKAVSRKKLPVIDSEVCYEGICGSSYEDVQRYAFLSCLFLGACGHTYGANGIWQLNDKDCPYGVSPHGAQWGDTPWQQAYQLPGSRQIGLIKRYWTSFDWWRFEPHPEWIERPCSLNALDGHFAMGIPGEVRLFFKP
;
A
#
# COMPACT_ATOMS: atom_id res chain seq x y z
N GLN A 1 -20.85 -1.83 -4.82
CA GLN A 1 -20.89 -2.31 -3.43
C GLN A 1 -21.77 -3.54 -3.35
N VAL A 2 -21.31 -4.59 -2.72
CA VAL A 2 -22.10 -5.81 -2.45
C VAL A 2 -22.74 -5.60 -1.08
N GLU A 3 -24.06 -5.74 -0.98
CA GLU A 3 -24.79 -5.54 0.28
C GLU A 3 -24.70 -6.76 1.21
N ASP A 4 -24.48 -7.95 0.63
CA ASP A 4 -24.36 -9.21 1.38
C ASP A 4 -22.87 -9.58 1.56
N ASP A 5 -22.33 -9.28 2.73
CA ASP A 5 -20.94 -9.60 3.09
C ASP A 5 -20.68 -11.14 3.10
N GLY A 6 -21.72 -11.97 3.16
CA GLY A 6 -21.60 -13.43 3.10
C GLY A 6 -21.18 -13.96 1.71
N LEU A 7 -21.18 -13.12 0.70
CA LEU A 7 -20.71 -13.44 -0.65
C LEU A 7 -19.25 -13.10 -0.90
N LEU A 8 -18.57 -12.50 0.08
CA LEU A 8 -17.20 -11.99 -0.06
C LEU A 8 -16.26 -12.72 0.88
N ASP A 9 -15.09 -13.09 0.38
CA ASP A 9 -14.01 -13.70 1.16
C ASP A 9 -12.93 -12.68 1.54
N LEU A 10 -12.90 -11.50 0.89
CA LEU A 10 -11.84 -10.51 1.00
C LEU A 10 -12.37 -9.09 0.75
N ASP A 11 -11.95 -8.12 1.56
CA ASP A 11 -12.21 -6.69 1.35
C ASP A 11 -11.02 -6.05 0.61
N MET A 12 -11.24 -5.65 -0.65
CA MET A 12 -10.22 -5.07 -1.53
C MET A 12 -10.40 -3.56 -1.62
N LEU A 13 -9.40 -2.82 -1.16
CA LEU A 13 -9.42 -1.37 -1.14
C LEU A 13 -8.71 -0.77 -2.37
N GLN A 14 -9.26 0.34 -2.86
CA GLN A 14 -8.60 1.26 -3.77
C GLN A 14 -8.43 2.60 -3.04
N THR A 15 -7.20 3.04 -2.81
CA THR A 15 -6.92 4.10 -1.83
C THR A 15 -6.44 5.43 -2.44
N GLY A 16 -6.28 5.48 -3.76
CA GLY A 16 -6.03 6.73 -4.50
C GLY A 16 -4.59 6.95 -4.95
N HIS A 17 -4.39 7.96 -5.81
CA HIS A 17 -3.18 8.14 -6.62
C HIS A 17 -2.51 9.52 -6.45
N GLY A 18 -2.70 10.19 -5.34
CA GLY A 18 -2.20 11.55 -5.09
C GLY A 18 -0.78 11.65 -4.51
N GLY A 19 0.04 10.60 -4.54
CA GLY A 19 1.37 10.62 -3.93
C GLY A 19 1.32 10.72 -2.41
N VAL A 20 2.22 11.50 -1.80
CA VAL A 20 2.26 11.72 -0.34
C VAL A 20 0.90 12.14 0.24
N PRO A 21 0.12 13.03 -0.38
CA PRO A 21 -1.24 13.35 0.09
C PRO A 21 -2.20 12.16 0.17
N SER A 22 -1.96 11.07 -0.57
CA SER A 22 -2.79 9.86 -0.49
C SER A 22 -2.49 8.98 0.73
N LEU A 23 -1.33 9.13 1.38
CA LEU A 23 -0.89 8.23 2.45
C LEU A 23 -1.84 8.27 3.65
N ALA A 24 -2.21 9.46 4.13
CA ALA A 24 -3.11 9.58 5.27
C ALA A 24 -4.51 8.99 4.97
N PRO A 25 -5.19 9.33 3.86
CA PRO A 25 -6.44 8.67 3.46
C PRO A 25 -6.31 7.15 3.32
N THR A 26 -5.21 6.64 2.74
CA THR A 26 -4.94 5.20 2.61
C THR A 26 -4.94 4.53 3.98
N MET A 27 -4.15 5.04 4.93
CA MET A 27 -4.09 4.50 6.28
C MET A 27 -5.45 4.54 7.00
N GLN A 28 -6.21 5.63 6.86
CA GLN A 28 -7.54 5.76 7.43
C GLN A 28 -8.51 4.73 6.86
N MET A 29 -8.48 4.50 5.54
CA MET A 29 -9.32 3.50 4.88
C MET A 29 -8.98 2.09 5.36
N VAL A 30 -7.69 1.73 5.41
CA VAL A 30 -7.21 0.43 5.90
C VAL A 30 -7.63 0.23 7.35
N GLN A 31 -7.34 1.19 8.25
CA GLN A 31 -7.71 1.08 9.66
C GLN A 31 -9.22 0.92 9.85
N LYS A 32 -10.02 1.70 9.11
CA LYS A 32 -11.48 1.60 9.14
C LYS A 32 -11.98 0.24 8.67
N ALA A 33 -11.39 -0.32 7.61
CA ALA A 33 -11.77 -1.63 7.09
C ALA A 33 -11.40 -2.74 8.08
N VAL A 34 -10.15 -2.76 8.56
CA VAL A 34 -9.65 -3.74 9.53
C VAL A 34 -10.45 -3.71 10.84
N SER A 35 -10.83 -2.51 11.32
CA SER A 35 -11.60 -2.38 12.57
C SER A 35 -12.98 -3.01 12.52
N ARG A 36 -13.54 -3.25 11.33
CA ARG A 36 -14.83 -3.95 11.17
C ARG A 36 -14.75 -5.43 11.54
N LYS A 37 -13.56 -6.05 11.46
CA LYS A 37 -13.29 -7.45 11.77
C LYS A 37 -14.21 -8.45 11.03
N LYS A 38 -14.63 -8.09 9.81
CA LYS A 38 -15.56 -8.90 9.02
C LYS A 38 -14.81 -9.81 8.04
N LEU A 39 -13.88 -9.21 7.29
CA LEU A 39 -13.14 -9.86 6.22
C LEU A 39 -11.66 -9.49 6.32
N PRO A 40 -10.75 -10.34 5.80
CA PRO A 40 -9.37 -9.95 5.56
C PRO A 40 -9.33 -8.74 4.61
N VAL A 41 -8.46 -7.78 4.90
CA VAL A 41 -8.35 -6.53 4.15
C VAL A 41 -7.06 -6.52 3.35
N ILE A 42 -7.16 -6.22 2.05
CA ILE A 42 -6.00 -5.98 1.18
C ILE A 42 -6.09 -4.58 0.58
N ASP A 43 -5.00 -3.81 0.60
CA ASP A 43 -4.88 -2.62 -0.22
C ASP A 43 -4.49 -3.05 -1.64
N SER A 44 -5.50 -3.19 -2.49
CA SER A 44 -5.38 -3.81 -3.81
C SER A 44 -5.06 -2.84 -4.93
N GLU A 45 -5.26 -1.54 -4.69
CA GLU A 45 -4.88 -0.49 -5.64
C GLU A 45 -4.42 0.75 -4.89
N VAL A 46 -3.12 0.86 -4.77
CA VAL A 46 -2.42 1.98 -4.14
C VAL A 46 -2.01 3.03 -5.15
N CYS A 47 -1.45 4.14 -4.67
CA CYS A 47 -0.82 5.14 -5.50
C CYS A 47 0.33 4.50 -6.31
N TYR A 48 0.24 4.52 -7.64
CA TYR A 48 1.23 3.92 -8.52
C TYR A 48 2.55 4.67 -8.49
N GLU A 49 3.67 3.95 -8.49
CA GLU A 49 5.00 4.56 -8.57
C GLU A 49 5.16 5.33 -9.89
N GLY A 50 5.63 6.58 -9.79
CA GLY A 50 5.85 7.46 -10.93
C GLY A 50 4.59 8.11 -11.52
N ILE A 51 3.39 7.85 -10.96
CA ILE A 51 2.16 8.48 -11.46
C ILE A 51 2.25 10.01 -11.35
N CYS A 52 1.94 10.71 -12.42
CA CYS A 52 2.03 12.17 -12.51
C CYS A 52 3.41 12.72 -12.08
N GLY A 53 4.51 11.98 -12.28
CA GLY A 53 5.85 12.35 -11.84
C GLY A 53 6.01 12.43 -10.31
N SER A 54 5.23 11.68 -9.56
CA SER A 54 5.24 11.63 -8.10
C SER A 54 5.18 10.19 -7.58
N SER A 55 5.03 10.04 -6.25
CA SER A 55 4.81 8.71 -5.67
C SER A 55 5.97 7.73 -5.92
N TYR A 56 7.19 8.19 -5.69
CA TYR A 56 8.39 7.37 -5.88
C TYR A 56 8.51 6.28 -4.81
N GLU A 57 9.65 5.61 -4.79
CA GLU A 57 9.89 4.43 -3.94
C GLU A 57 9.69 4.66 -2.43
N ASP A 58 9.89 5.87 -1.95
CA ASP A 58 9.64 6.25 -0.56
C ASP A 58 8.15 6.19 -0.20
N VAL A 59 7.29 6.73 -1.08
CA VAL A 59 5.83 6.64 -0.94
C VAL A 59 5.37 5.18 -1.00
N GLN A 60 5.94 4.40 -1.91
CA GLN A 60 5.61 2.97 -2.06
C GLN A 60 5.95 2.18 -0.79
N ARG A 61 7.15 2.39 -0.25
CA ARG A 61 7.56 1.75 1.02
C ARG A 61 6.68 2.14 2.19
N TYR A 62 6.38 3.44 2.27
CA TYR A 62 5.55 3.96 3.35
C TYR A 62 4.15 3.34 3.29
N ALA A 63 3.49 3.39 2.13
CA ALA A 63 2.15 2.83 1.94
C ALA A 63 2.12 1.33 2.26
N PHE A 64 3.07 0.57 1.69
CA PHE A 64 3.17 -0.88 1.91
C PHE A 64 3.29 -1.22 3.39
N LEU A 65 4.29 -0.64 4.07
CA LEU A 65 4.55 -0.95 5.47
C LEU A 65 3.41 -0.46 6.37
N SER A 66 2.95 0.77 6.20
CA SER A 66 1.87 1.30 7.04
C SER A 66 0.58 0.48 6.92
N CYS A 67 0.20 0.04 5.72
CA CYS A 67 -0.97 -0.82 5.53
C CYS A 67 -0.84 -2.15 6.28
N LEU A 68 0.30 -2.82 6.16
CA LEU A 68 0.55 -4.08 6.88
C LEU A 68 0.54 -3.87 8.40
N PHE A 69 1.23 -2.84 8.90
CA PHE A 69 1.29 -2.53 10.32
C PHE A 69 -0.05 -2.07 10.91
N LEU A 70 -1.00 -1.66 10.08
CA LEU A 70 -2.39 -1.37 10.46
C LEU A 70 -3.30 -2.61 10.38
N GLY A 71 -2.77 -3.77 10.00
CA GLY A 71 -3.47 -5.04 10.01
C GLY A 71 -4.05 -5.47 8.66
N ALA A 72 -3.67 -4.83 7.54
CA ALA A 72 -3.97 -5.38 6.23
C ALA A 72 -3.26 -6.72 6.04
N CYS A 73 -3.96 -7.72 5.49
CA CYS A 73 -3.39 -9.03 5.20
C CYS A 73 -2.61 -9.07 3.88
N GLY A 74 -2.63 -7.98 3.11
CA GLY A 74 -1.92 -7.87 1.85
C GLY A 74 -1.92 -6.47 1.28
N HIS A 75 -1.08 -6.31 0.26
CA HIS A 75 -0.88 -5.05 -0.44
C HIS A 75 -0.39 -5.34 -1.85
N THR A 76 -0.78 -4.56 -2.83
CA THR A 76 -0.29 -4.66 -4.20
C THR A 76 0.64 -3.49 -4.52
N TYR A 77 1.54 -3.73 -5.44
CA TYR A 77 2.37 -2.69 -6.04
C TYR A 77 1.88 -2.40 -7.46
N GLY A 78 1.82 -1.12 -7.81
CA GLY A 78 1.57 -0.66 -9.15
C GLY A 78 2.62 0.36 -9.60
N ALA A 79 2.89 0.41 -10.90
CA ALA A 79 3.72 1.44 -11.50
C ALA A 79 3.00 2.08 -12.68
N ASN A 80 3.11 3.41 -12.78
CA ASN A 80 2.62 4.13 -13.94
C ASN A 80 3.34 3.64 -15.19
N GLY A 81 2.59 3.39 -16.26
CA GLY A 81 3.11 2.80 -17.49
C GLY A 81 2.85 1.30 -17.63
N ILE A 82 2.68 0.56 -16.51
CA ILE A 82 2.38 -0.88 -16.55
C ILE A 82 0.93 -1.14 -16.93
N TRP A 83 -0.03 -0.59 -16.19
CA TRP A 83 -1.44 -0.86 -16.45
C TRP A 83 -1.93 -0.33 -17.80
N GLN A 84 -1.34 0.77 -18.27
CA GLN A 84 -1.64 1.33 -19.58
C GLN A 84 -0.96 0.57 -20.72
N LEU A 85 0.01 -0.32 -20.43
CA LEU A 85 0.97 -0.83 -21.41
C LEU A 85 1.59 0.30 -22.23
N ASN A 86 1.99 1.37 -21.53
CA ASN A 86 2.50 2.57 -22.18
C ASN A 86 3.78 2.25 -22.93
N ASP A 87 3.80 2.49 -24.22
CA ASP A 87 4.96 2.24 -25.07
C ASP A 87 5.59 3.57 -25.53
N LYS A 88 6.90 3.55 -25.74
CA LYS A 88 7.64 4.74 -26.19
C LYS A 88 7.11 5.27 -27.53
N ASP A 89 6.77 4.37 -28.45
CA ASP A 89 6.33 4.71 -29.81
C ASP A 89 4.81 4.83 -29.90
N CYS A 90 4.08 4.37 -28.87
CA CYS A 90 2.64 4.45 -28.78
C CYS A 90 2.22 4.76 -27.33
N PRO A 91 2.42 6.01 -26.87
CA PRO A 91 2.02 6.40 -25.52
C PRO A 91 0.51 6.35 -25.35
N TYR A 92 0.06 5.95 -24.17
CA TYR A 92 -1.37 5.84 -23.85
C TYR A 92 -2.12 7.17 -23.98
N GLY A 93 -1.44 8.29 -23.67
CA GLY A 93 -2.01 9.63 -23.75
C GLY A 93 -2.97 9.95 -22.61
N VAL A 94 -3.98 10.76 -22.93
CA VAL A 94 -4.98 11.23 -21.96
C VAL A 94 -5.98 10.11 -21.65
N SER A 95 -6.28 9.90 -20.39
CA SER A 95 -7.29 8.92 -19.95
C SER A 95 -8.71 9.34 -20.37
N PRO A 96 -9.68 8.41 -20.38
CA PRO A 96 -11.08 8.75 -20.64
C PRO A 96 -11.66 9.82 -19.70
N HIS A 97 -11.05 10.01 -18.54
CA HIS A 97 -11.45 11.04 -17.55
C HIS A 97 -10.70 12.37 -17.72
N GLY A 98 -9.94 12.54 -18.80
CA GLY A 98 -9.21 13.75 -19.12
C GLY A 98 -7.89 13.94 -18.32
N ALA A 99 -7.48 12.97 -17.52
CA ALA A 99 -6.25 13.03 -16.76
C ALA A 99 -5.09 12.43 -17.55
N GLN A 100 -3.93 13.09 -17.49
CA GLN A 100 -2.68 12.54 -18.01
C GLN A 100 -1.84 12.00 -16.85
N TRP A 101 -1.54 10.72 -16.88
CA TRP A 101 -0.87 10.02 -15.79
C TRP A 101 0.65 9.98 -15.93
N GLY A 102 1.17 10.46 -17.07
CA GLY A 102 2.58 10.39 -17.45
C GLY A 102 2.85 9.32 -18.50
N ASP A 103 3.98 9.46 -19.18
CA ASP A 103 4.33 8.68 -20.36
C ASP A 103 5.49 7.70 -20.12
N THR A 104 5.72 7.27 -18.88
CA THR A 104 6.76 6.29 -18.56
C THR A 104 6.52 5.00 -19.34
N PRO A 105 7.45 4.55 -20.22
CA PRO A 105 7.29 3.31 -20.95
C PRO A 105 7.28 2.12 -20.00
N TRP A 106 6.46 1.10 -20.31
CA TRP A 106 6.35 -0.10 -19.47
C TRP A 106 7.70 -0.80 -19.27
N GLN A 107 8.61 -0.75 -20.26
CA GLN A 107 9.96 -1.30 -20.19
C GLN A 107 10.83 -0.65 -19.11
N GLN A 108 10.52 0.57 -18.71
CA GLN A 108 11.15 1.28 -17.60
C GLN A 108 10.33 1.10 -16.31
N ALA A 109 9.00 1.15 -16.41
CA ALA A 109 8.10 1.14 -15.27
C ALA A 109 8.25 -0.11 -14.40
N TYR A 110 8.42 -1.30 -14.99
CA TYR A 110 8.58 -2.54 -14.22
C TYR A 110 9.92 -2.63 -13.46
N GLN A 111 10.87 -1.75 -13.77
CA GLN A 111 12.20 -1.69 -13.15
C GLN A 111 12.35 -0.56 -12.13
N LEU A 112 11.27 0.17 -11.85
CA LEU A 112 11.30 1.25 -10.87
C LEU A 112 11.74 0.74 -9.48
N PRO A 113 12.45 1.58 -8.69
CA PRO A 113 13.05 1.16 -7.42
C PRO A 113 12.06 0.57 -6.42
N GLY A 114 10.82 1.07 -6.38
CA GLY A 114 9.79 0.63 -5.44
C GLY A 114 9.45 -0.83 -5.58
N SER A 115 9.36 -1.37 -6.82
CA SER A 115 9.06 -2.79 -7.04
C SER A 115 10.10 -3.70 -6.39
N ARG A 116 11.38 -3.34 -6.54
CA ARG A 116 12.50 -4.08 -5.94
C ARG A 116 12.48 -4.00 -4.42
N GLN A 117 12.24 -2.81 -3.89
CA GLN A 117 12.25 -2.56 -2.44
C GLN A 117 11.09 -3.30 -1.76
N ILE A 118 9.89 -3.24 -2.32
CA ILE A 118 8.74 -4.00 -1.81
C ILE A 118 8.99 -5.51 -1.91
N GLY A 119 9.62 -5.98 -2.99
CA GLY A 119 10.02 -7.37 -3.13
C GLY A 119 11.01 -7.84 -2.05
N LEU A 120 11.92 -6.95 -1.60
CA LEU A 120 12.83 -7.23 -0.48
C LEU A 120 12.06 -7.30 0.85
N ILE A 121 11.18 -6.34 1.11
CA ILE A 121 10.34 -6.31 2.31
C ILE A 121 9.45 -7.56 2.35
N LYS A 122 8.81 -7.93 1.25
CA LYS A 122 8.01 -9.15 1.15
C LYS A 122 8.80 -10.39 1.55
N ARG A 123 10.03 -10.57 1.02
CA ARG A 123 10.87 -11.71 1.39
C ARG A 123 11.20 -11.77 2.88
N TYR A 124 11.49 -10.62 3.48
CA TYR A 124 11.71 -10.50 4.92
C TYR A 124 10.43 -10.85 5.68
N TRP A 125 9.30 -10.28 5.29
CA TRP A 125 8.00 -10.49 5.92
C TRP A 125 7.59 -11.96 5.92
N THR A 126 7.73 -12.63 4.77
CA THR A 126 7.37 -14.05 4.62
C THR A 126 8.35 -15.03 5.26
N SER A 127 9.41 -14.55 5.89
CA SER A 127 10.29 -15.40 6.74
C SER A 127 9.75 -15.62 8.15
N PHE A 128 8.66 -14.97 8.50
CA PHE A 128 7.94 -15.15 9.74
C PHE A 128 6.59 -15.83 9.51
N ASP A 129 5.94 -16.26 10.59
CA ASP A 129 4.53 -16.65 10.60
C ASP A 129 3.62 -15.41 10.52
N TRP A 130 3.80 -14.61 9.48
CA TRP A 130 3.23 -13.27 9.31
C TRP A 130 1.70 -13.24 9.40
N TRP A 131 1.01 -14.35 9.09
CA TRP A 131 -0.44 -14.48 9.22
C TRP A 131 -0.94 -14.42 10.65
N ARG A 132 -0.02 -14.52 11.64
CA ARG A 132 -0.29 -14.38 13.09
C ARG A 132 -0.01 -12.96 13.59
N PHE A 133 0.48 -12.07 12.74
CA PHE A 133 0.82 -10.72 13.15
C PHE A 133 -0.41 -9.89 13.44
N GLU A 134 -0.39 -9.18 14.56
CA GLU A 134 -1.41 -8.22 14.95
C GLU A 134 -0.78 -6.84 15.20
N PRO A 135 -1.50 -5.74 14.90
CA PRO A 135 -1.07 -4.40 15.27
C PRO A 135 -1.01 -4.22 16.79
N HIS A 136 0.10 -3.65 17.27
CA HIS A 136 0.34 -3.40 18.69
C HIS A 136 0.80 -1.95 18.95
N PRO A 137 -0.06 -0.94 18.75
CA PRO A 137 0.30 0.45 18.97
C PRO A 137 0.70 0.74 20.43
N GLU A 138 0.26 -0.08 21.38
CA GLU A 138 0.63 0.02 22.80
C GLU A 138 2.09 -0.35 23.10
N TRP A 139 2.84 -0.90 22.14
CA TRP A 139 4.26 -1.20 22.30
C TRP A 139 5.16 0.01 22.06
N ILE A 140 4.61 1.14 21.68
CA ILE A 140 5.33 2.36 21.32
C ILE A 140 4.77 3.59 22.03
N GLU A 141 5.65 4.51 22.41
CA GLU A 141 5.26 5.74 23.10
C GLU A 141 4.54 6.75 22.18
N ARG A 142 4.89 6.75 20.90
CA ARG A 142 4.36 7.66 19.88
C ARG A 142 3.78 6.88 18.71
N PRO A 143 2.57 6.35 18.83
CA PRO A 143 1.89 5.73 17.70
C PRO A 143 1.70 6.72 16.55
N CYS A 144 1.70 6.23 15.33
CA CYS A 144 1.46 7.07 14.18
C CYS A 144 0.10 7.76 14.27
N SER A 145 0.13 9.08 14.12
CA SER A 145 -1.07 9.81 13.79
C SER A 145 -1.35 9.64 12.31
N LEU A 146 -2.52 9.09 11.97
CA LEU A 146 -2.88 8.86 10.56
C LEU A 146 -2.99 10.16 9.74
N ASN A 147 -3.00 11.32 10.40
CA ASN A 147 -3.06 12.62 9.74
C ASN A 147 -1.68 13.26 9.56
N ALA A 148 -0.71 12.93 10.41
CA ALA A 148 0.58 13.63 10.46
C ALA A 148 1.74 12.85 9.84
N LEU A 149 1.59 11.55 9.59
CA LEU A 149 2.61 10.66 8.99
C LEU A 149 3.94 10.61 9.75
N ASP A 150 3.98 11.05 11.01
CA ASP A 150 5.19 11.31 11.79
C ASP A 150 5.42 10.33 12.95
N GLY A 151 4.57 9.34 13.07
CA GLY A 151 4.63 8.40 14.19
C GLY A 151 5.29 7.07 13.81
N HIS A 152 5.34 6.21 14.80
CA HIS A 152 5.87 4.85 14.64
C HIS A 152 4.73 3.84 14.58
N PHE A 153 5.03 2.69 14.01
CA PHE A 153 4.11 1.55 13.97
C PHE A 153 4.75 0.36 14.69
N ALA A 154 3.93 -0.46 15.31
CA ALA A 154 4.36 -1.73 15.89
C ALA A 154 3.36 -2.83 15.57
N MET A 155 3.87 -4.01 15.31
CA MET A 155 3.08 -5.22 15.16
C MET A 155 3.90 -6.46 15.50
N GLY A 156 3.25 -7.59 15.61
CA GLY A 156 3.96 -8.85 15.82
C GLY A 156 3.12 -9.92 16.49
N ILE A 157 3.81 -10.83 17.18
CA ILE A 157 3.23 -11.93 17.96
C ILE A 157 3.70 -11.77 19.39
N PRO A 158 2.81 -11.51 20.36
CA PRO A 158 3.19 -11.33 21.76
C PRO A 158 4.04 -12.49 22.30
N GLY A 159 5.19 -12.14 22.89
CA GLY A 159 6.14 -13.12 23.42
C GLY A 159 7.08 -13.78 22.41
N GLU A 160 6.86 -13.59 21.10
CA GLU A 160 7.65 -14.24 20.05
C GLU A 160 8.38 -13.22 19.15
N VAL A 161 7.63 -12.31 18.51
CA VAL A 161 8.17 -11.37 17.53
C VAL A 161 7.60 -9.97 17.75
N ARG A 162 8.48 -8.97 17.71
CA ARG A 162 8.09 -7.56 17.69
C ARG A 162 8.74 -6.87 16.51
N LEU A 163 7.95 -6.29 15.64
CA LEU A 163 8.39 -5.48 14.52
C LEU A 163 8.01 -4.03 14.77
N PHE A 164 8.93 -3.14 14.41
CA PHE A 164 8.73 -1.70 14.50
C PHE A 164 9.05 -1.06 13.15
N PHE A 165 8.19 -0.17 12.72
CA PHE A 165 8.42 0.66 11.56
C PHE A 165 8.46 2.13 11.98
N LYS A 166 9.56 2.77 11.65
CA LYS A 166 9.77 4.21 11.78
C LYS A 166 9.95 4.75 10.37
N PRO A 167 9.02 5.56 9.86
CA PRO A 167 9.11 6.18 8.53
C PRO A 167 10.30 7.11 8.38
#